data_dc957455ee80e62210cca3b1d8bfff29
#
_entry.id   dc957455ee80e62210cca3b1d8bfff29
#
_cell.length_a   1.000
_cell.length_b   1.000
_cell.length_c   1.000
_cell.angle_alpha   90.00
_cell.angle_beta   90.00
_cell.angle_gamma   90.00
#
_symmetry.space_group_name_H-M   'P 1'
#
loop_
_entity.id
_entity.type
_entity.pdbx_description
1 polymer ?
#
loop_
_entity_poly.entity_id
_entity_poly.type
_entity_poly.pdbx_seq_one_letter_code
_entity_poly.pdbx_strand_id
1 'polypeptide(L)'
;MNYTHLGRTGLKVSRLCLGTMNFGDVTDEKTSARILDEALEAGINFIDTADVYGTEQSPDIQQGSGLSEEIIGRWLQQGGRRERIVLATKVYQPMGPGPNDRRLSAYHIRK
;
A
#
# COMPACT_ATOMS: atom_id res chain seq x y z
N MET A 1 -10.39 8.65 17.16
CA MET A 1 -10.48 8.45 15.69
C MET A 1 -11.90 8.05 15.34
N ASN A 2 -12.46 8.64 14.29
CA ASN A 2 -13.78 8.29 13.80
C ASN A 2 -13.70 7.24 12.70
N TYR A 3 -14.62 6.27 12.74
CA TYR A 3 -14.70 5.18 11.76
C TYR A 3 -16.00 5.27 10.97
N THR A 4 -15.97 4.73 9.76
CA THR A 4 -17.15 4.68 8.87
C THR A 4 -17.12 3.38 8.09
N HIS A 5 -18.24 2.99 7.51
CA HIS A 5 -18.26 1.83 6.62
C HIS A 5 -17.62 2.20 5.27
N LEU A 6 -16.85 1.29 4.73
CA LEU A 6 -16.30 1.45 3.38
C LEU A 6 -17.41 1.19 2.38
N GLY A 7 -18.01 2.28 1.90
CA GLY A 7 -19.16 2.21 1.01
C GLY A 7 -20.32 1.45 1.65
N ARG A 8 -20.88 0.49 0.92
CA ARG A 8 -22.02 -0.32 1.35
C ARG A 8 -21.61 -1.67 1.92
N THR A 9 -20.36 -1.79 2.34
CA THR A 9 -19.81 -3.03 2.91
C THR A 9 -19.95 -3.02 4.44
N GLY A 10 -19.77 -4.18 5.05
CA GLY A 10 -19.68 -4.29 6.51
C GLY A 10 -18.33 -3.89 7.08
N LEU A 11 -17.37 -3.53 6.23
CA LEU A 11 -16.00 -3.22 6.63
C LEU A 11 -15.91 -1.81 7.19
N LYS A 12 -15.39 -1.68 8.41
CA LYS A 12 -15.19 -0.37 9.06
C LYS A 12 -13.75 0.09 8.93
N VAL A 13 -13.59 1.31 8.44
CA VAL A 13 -12.29 1.95 8.27
C VAL A 13 -12.27 3.32 8.95
N SER A 14 -11.08 3.76 9.36
CA SER A 14 -10.91 5.11 9.85
C SER A 14 -11.23 6.12 8.74
N ARG A 15 -11.76 7.27 9.12
CA ARG A 15 -12.09 8.32 8.14
C ARG A 15 -10.84 8.92 7.52
N LEU A 16 -9.70 8.79 8.18
CA LEU A 16 -8.39 9.11 7.62
C LEU A 16 -7.76 7.83 7.09
N CYS A 17 -7.22 7.92 5.89
CA CYS A 17 -6.48 6.84 5.24
C CYS A 17 -5.03 7.27 5.09
N LEU A 18 -4.10 6.39 5.43
CA LEU A 18 -2.68 6.65 5.25
C LEU A 18 -2.27 6.25 3.82
N GLY A 19 -1.86 7.23 3.01
CA GLY A 19 -1.27 6.96 1.70
C GLY A 19 0.22 6.67 1.82
N THR A 20 0.74 5.79 0.98
CA THR A 20 2.12 5.31 1.08
C THR A 20 2.93 5.47 -0.20
N MET A 21 2.51 6.33 -1.12
CA MET A 21 3.16 6.50 -2.41
C MET A 21 4.63 6.93 -2.28
N ASN A 22 4.97 7.62 -1.20
CA ASN A 22 6.32 8.11 -0.94
C ASN A 22 7.24 7.09 -0.26
N PHE A 23 6.71 5.97 0.23
CA PHE A 23 7.51 4.95 0.92
C PHE A 23 8.45 4.25 -0.06
N GLY A 24 9.74 4.27 0.25
CA GLY A 24 10.79 3.70 -0.61
C GLY A 24 11.29 4.65 -1.68
N ASP A 25 10.62 5.78 -1.89
CA ASP A 25 11.05 6.86 -2.78
C ASP A 25 11.69 7.97 -1.94
N VAL A 26 10.94 9.02 -1.59
CA VAL A 26 11.47 10.13 -0.80
C VAL A 26 11.50 9.85 0.70
N THR A 27 10.83 8.80 1.16
CA THR A 27 10.77 8.40 2.57
C THR A 27 11.40 7.01 2.72
N ASP A 28 12.45 6.91 3.54
CA ASP A 28 13.15 5.64 3.76
C ASP A 28 12.31 4.66 4.59
N GLU A 29 12.77 3.40 4.64
CA GLU A 29 12.05 2.33 5.34
C GLU A 29 11.89 2.61 6.84
N LYS A 30 12.93 3.10 7.50
CA LYS A 30 12.90 3.39 8.94
C LYS A 30 11.85 4.45 9.26
N THR A 31 11.82 5.53 8.50
CA THR A 31 10.83 6.60 8.66
C THR A 31 9.44 6.12 8.31
N SER A 32 9.31 5.32 7.25
CA SER A 32 8.03 4.71 6.85
C SER A 32 7.46 3.84 7.96
N ALA A 33 8.28 2.98 8.58
CA ALA A 33 7.85 2.12 9.69
C ALA A 33 7.38 2.95 10.89
N ARG A 34 8.07 4.05 11.20
CA ARG A 34 7.65 4.95 12.28
C ARG A 34 6.31 5.63 11.96
N ILE A 35 6.11 6.06 10.72
CA ILE A 35 4.84 6.65 10.29
C ILE A 35 3.71 5.63 10.44
N LEU A 36 3.94 4.38 10.04
CA LEU A 36 2.96 3.31 10.18
C LEU A 36 2.61 3.05 11.65
N ASP A 37 3.63 3.01 12.52
CA ASP A 37 3.43 2.82 13.96
C ASP A 37 2.59 3.96 14.56
N GLU A 38 2.94 5.19 14.24
CA GLU A 38 2.22 6.38 14.74
C GLU A 38 0.78 6.43 14.21
N ALA A 39 0.57 6.09 12.96
CA ALA A 39 -0.76 6.04 12.36
C ALA A 39 -1.64 5.00 13.06
N LEU A 40 -1.11 3.80 13.27
CA LEU A 40 -1.83 2.73 13.94
C LEU A 40 -2.17 3.11 15.39
N GLU A 41 -1.21 3.71 16.11
CA GLU A 41 -1.43 4.17 17.47
C GLU A 41 -2.48 5.27 17.55
N ALA A 42 -2.55 6.14 16.55
CA ALA A 42 -3.59 7.18 16.45
C ALA A 42 -4.96 6.63 16.07
N GLY A 43 -5.07 5.35 15.75
CA GLY A 43 -6.33 4.69 15.39
C GLY A 43 -6.61 4.62 13.90
N ILE A 44 -5.67 5.00 13.05
CA ILE A 44 -5.81 4.84 11.59
C ILE A 44 -5.62 3.35 11.28
N ASN A 45 -6.67 2.73 10.75
CA ASN A 45 -6.63 1.32 10.35
C ASN A 45 -6.72 1.11 8.85
N PHE A 46 -6.71 2.19 8.06
CA PHE A 46 -6.87 2.12 6.61
C PHE A 46 -5.60 2.64 5.95
N ILE A 47 -4.93 1.78 5.20
CA ILE A 47 -3.66 2.08 4.53
C ILE A 47 -3.83 1.81 3.04
N ASP A 48 -3.41 2.76 2.20
CA ASP A 48 -3.49 2.65 0.74
C ASP A 48 -2.09 2.60 0.15
N THR A 49 -1.83 1.59 -0.66
CA THR A 49 -0.58 1.40 -1.38
C THR A 49 -0.86 1.01 -2.83
N ALA A 50 0.17 0.69 -3.59
CA ALA A 50 0.08 0.15 -4.94
C ALA A 50 1.35 -0.65 -5.24
N ASP A 51 1.25 -1.57 -6.18
CA ASP A 51 2.39 -2.37 -6.61
C ASP A 51 3.54 -1.52 -7.19
N VAL A 52 3.22 -0.41 -7.87
CA VAL A 52 4.24 0.46 -8.48
C VAL A 52 4.90 1.42 -7.51
N TYR A 53 4.36 1.61 -6.31
CA TYR A 53 4.86 2.63 -5.38
C TYR A 53 6.29 2.32 -4.88
N GLY A 54 7.07 3.37 -4.66
CA GLY A 54 8.46 3.30 -4.22
C GLY A 54 9.43 3.94 -5.20
N THR A 55 8.92 4.46 -6.32
CA THR A 55 9.66 5.26 -7.27
C THR A 55 8.86 6.51 -7.60
N GLU A 56 9.52 7.53 -8.17
CA GLU A 56 8.82 8.71 -8.65
C GLU A 56 7.71 8.32 -9.62
N GLN A 57 6.50 8.77 -9.34
CA GLN A 57 5.33 8.45 -10.17
C GLN A 57 5.21 9.46 -11.30
N SER A 58 5.06 8.97 -12.53
CA SER A 58 4.80 9.80 -13.71
C SER A 58 3.89 9.05 -14.68
N PRO A 59 3.22 9.76 -15.62
CA PRO A 59 2.41 9.10 -16.65
C PRO A 59 3.22 8.18 -17.55
N ASP A 60 4.55 8.40 -17.63
CA ASP A 60 5.45 7.64 -18.51
C ASP A 60 6.22 6.54 -17.77
N ILE A 61 5.78 6.17 -16.58
CA ILE A 61 6.45 5.12 -15.81
C ILE A 61 6.54 3.82 -16.62
N GLN A 62 7.75 3.27 -16.72
CA GLN A 62 8.02 2.06 -17.49
C GLN A 62 8.01 0.81 -16.62
N GLN A 63 8.36 0.95 -15.34
CA GLN A 63 8.38 -0.17 -14.40
C GLN A 63 8.28 0.35 -12.97
N GLY A 64 7.33 -0.22 -12.20
CA GLY A 64 7.21 0.04 -10.79
C GLY A 64 8.26 -0.73 -9.98
N SER A 65 8.51 -0.30 -8.76
CA SER A 65 9.53 -0.91 -7.90
C SER A 65 8.96 -1.92 -6.90
N GLY A 66 7.75 -1.72 -6.43
CA GLY A 66 7.18 -2.54 -5.36
C GLY A 66 7.73 -2.24 -3.97
N LEU A 67 8.57 -1.22 -3.82
CA LEU A 67 9.25 -0.94 -2.55
C LEU A 67 8.28 -0.56 -1.42
N SER A 68 7.21 0.18 -1.73
CA SER A 68 6.22 0.53 -0.72
C SER A 68 5.53 -0.71 -0.15
N GLU A 69 5.11 -1.65 -1.01
CA GLU A 69 4.51 -2.91 -0.57
C GLU A 69 5.49 -3.76 0.23
N GLU A 70 6.76 -3.80 -0.17
CA GLU A 70 7.80 -4.54 0.55
C GLU A 70 8.02 -3.97 1.96
N ILE A 71 8.08 -2.65 2.09
CA ILE A 71 8.22 -1.97 3.38
C ILE A 71 7.03 -2.30 4.29
N ILE A 72 5.82 -2.17 3.76
CA ILE A 72 4.61 -2.49 4.51
C ILE A 72 4.59 -3.97 4.88
N GLY A 73 4.99 -4.85 3.97
CA GLY A 73 5.06 -6.28 4.22
C GLY A 73 5.98 -6.64 5.36
N ARG A 74 7.17 -6.06 5.42
CA ARG A 74 8.11 -6.29 6.54
C ARG A 74 7.54 -5.73 7.86
N TRP A 75 6.93 -4.57 7.83
CA TRP A 75 6.29 -3.99 9.01
C TRP A 75 5.16 -4.88 9.54
N LEU A 76 4.38 -5.50 8.64
CA LEU A 76 3.25 -6.37 9.01
C LEU A 76 3.68 -7.69 9.66
N GLN A 77 4.94 -8.10 9.53
CA GLN A 77 5.42 -9.36 10.10
C GLN A 77 5.49 -9.34 11.62
N GLN A 78 5.34 -8.21 12.25
CA GLN A 78 5.47 -8.04 13.69
C GLN A 78 4.12 -7.86 14.37
N GLY A 79 3.97 -8.47 15.55
CA GLY A 79 2.99 -8.07 16.57
C GLY A 79 1.51 -8.07 16.18
N GLY A 80 1.06 -8.96 15.29
CA GLY A 80 -0.37 -9.06 14.96
C GLY A 80 -0.92 -7.83 14.24
N ARG A 81 -0.07 -7.02 13.64
CA ARG A 81 -0.46 -5.77 12.95
C ARG A 81 -1.42 -6.02 11.79
N ARG A 82 -1.27 -7.17 11.10
CA ARG A 82 -2.09 -7.47 9.91
C ARG A 82 -3.59 -7.51 10.23
N GLU A 83 -3.96 -8.05 11.36
CA GLU A 83 -5.37 -8.13 11.77
C GLU A 83 -5.95 -6.80 12.21
N ARG A 84 -5.11 -5.79 12.42
CA ARG A 84 -5.54 -4.48 12.91
C ARG A 84 -5.72 -3.45 11.81
N ILE A 85 -5.42 -3.79 10.56
CA ILE A 85 -5.51 -2.85 9.45
C ILE A 85 -6.31 -3.41 8.28
N VAL A 86 -6.84 -2.50 7.49
CA VAL A 86 -7.40 -2.74 6.17
C VAL A 86 -6.39 -2.17 5.17
N LEU A 87 -5.81 -3.05 4.37
CA LEU A 87 -4.79 -2.67 3.40
C LEU A 87 -5.37 -2.71 1.99
N ALA A 88 -5.42 -1.56 1.33
CA ALA A 88 -5.81 -1.45 -0.06
C ALA A 88 -4.56 -1.34 -0.93
N THR A 89 -4.55 -2.06 -2.04
CA THR A 89 -3.50 -1.95 -3.04
C THR A 89 -4.10 -1.79 -4.43
N LYS A 90 -3.26 -1.57 -5.42
CA LYS A 90 -3.65 -1.34 -6.81
C LYS A 90 -2.75 -2.14 -7.73
N VAL A 91 -3.27 -2.44 -8.90
CA VAL A 91 -2.59 -3.14 -9.99
C VAL A 91 -2.90 -2.38 -11.28
N TYR A 92 -2.27 -2.67 -12.34
CA TYR A 92 -2.48 -2.15 -13.70
C TYR A 92 -1.18 -1.66 -14.32
N GLN A 93 -0.41 -0.85 -13.60
CA GLN A 93 0.81 -0.23 -14.12
C GLN A 93 1.89 -1.29 -14.37
N PRO A 94 2.88 -0.98 -15.24
CA PRO A 94 3.92 -1.97 -15.56
C PRO A 94 4.84 -2.24 -14.37
N MET A 95 5.00 -3.53 -14.05
CA MET A 95 5.92 -4.02 -13.03
C MET A 95 7.13 -4.74 -13.64
N GLY A 96 7.14 -4.93 -14.95
CA GLY A 96 8.21 -5.56 -15.68
C GLY A 96 8.05 -5.32 -17.18
N PRO A 97 9.04 -5.77 -18.00
CA PRO A 97 9.02 -5.55 -19.44
C PRO A 97 8.13 -6.54 -20.20
N GLY A 98 7.69 -7.62 -19.57
CA GLY A 98 6.92 -8.66 -20.23
C GLY A 98 5.50 -8.25 -20.58
N PRO A 99 4.87 -8.94 -21.54
CA PRO A 99 3.51 -8.60 -21.97
C PRO A 99 2.46 -8.83 -20.90
N ASN A 100 2.76 -9.68 -19.91
CA ASN A 100 1.84 -9.99 -18.80
C ASN A 100 2.29 -9.40 -17.46
N ASP A 101 3.18 -8.40 -17.51
CA ASP A 101 3.67 -7.71 -16.32
C ASP A 101 2.93 -6.39 -16.07
N ARG A 102 1.72 -6.27 -16.62
CA ARG A 102 0.88 -5.07 -16.52
C ARG A 102 -0.59 -5.41 -16.75
N ARG A 103 -1.45 -4.43 -16.56
CA ARG A 103 -2.87 -4.50 -16.84
C ARG A 103 -3.62 -5.37 -15.81
N LEU A 104 -4.74 -5.94 -16.18
CA LEU A 104 -5.71 -6.51 -15.24
C LEU A 104 -6.01 -7.99 -15.48
N SER A 105 -5.08 -8.72 -16.10
CA SER A 105 -5.27 -10.17 -16.22
C SER A 105 -5.24 -10.83 -14.84
N ALA A 106 -6.00 -11.90 -14.66
CA ALA A 106 -5.95 -12.67 -13.42
C ALA A 106 -4.54 -13.19 -13.13
N TYR A 107 -3.78 -13.49 -14.19
CA TYR A 107 -2.38 -13.89 -14.08
C TYR A 107 -1.54 -12.81 -13.38
N HIS A 108 -1.66 -11.56 -13.83
CA HIS A 108 -0.90 -10.45 -13.27
C HIS A 108 -1.38 -10.06 -11.86
N ILE A 109 -2.70 -10.06 -11.64
CA ILE A 109 -3.28 -9.69 -10.34
C ILE A 109 -2.82 -10.64 -9.23
N ARG A 110 -2.63 -11.93 -9.54
CA ARG A 110 -2.24 -12.94 -8.56
C ARG A 110 -0.74 -13.04 -8.33
N LYS A 111 0.05 -12.40 -9.16
CA LYS A 111 1.51 -12.48 -9.13
C LYS A 111 2.09 -11.65 -8.00
#